data_67b70a9525dac348c6e5ad930ba5a905
#
_entry.id   67b70a9525dac348c6e5ad930ba5a905
#
_cell.length_a   1.000
_cell.length_b   1.000
_cell.length_c   1.000
_cell.angle_alpha   90.00
_cell.angle_beta   90.00
_cell.angle_gamma   90.00
#
_symmetry.space_group_name_H-M   'P 1'
#
loop_
_entity.id
_entity.type
_entity.pdbx_description
1 polymer ?
#
loop_
_entity_poly.entity_id
_entity_poly.type
_entity_poly.pdbx_seq_one_letter_code
_entity_poly.pdbx_strand_id
1 'polypeptide(L)'
;MNNIIVAFPKQETAQNLKKILLQNGFHVDAVCSTGSQALQSANELGGGIVICGYRFVDMMYTELHKYLPDQFEMLLVASPANCGERDLENIVCLSTPLKVHELLQTVEMMDYTITRRRKKQREKPKQRSKDEQEMIAEAKALLMERNNMTEEEAHRYIQKRSMDNGTGLTETAQMILSLLLA
;
A
#
# COMPACT_ATOMS: atom_id res chain seq x y z
N MET A 1 11.30 -1.27 8.71
CA MET A 1 12.01 -1.50 7.45
C MET A 1 11.05 -2.17 6.50
N ASN A 2 10.91 -1.66 5.28
CA ASN A 2 10.01 -2.26 4.29
C ASN A 2 10.68 -3.47 3.62
N ASN A 3 9.88 -4.38 3.05
CA ASN A 3 10.40 -5.54 2.33
C ASN A 3 11.14 -5.11 1.07
N ILE A 4 12.23 -5.78 0.71
CA ILE A 4 12.99 -5.52 -0.50
C ILE A 4 13.06 -6.79 -1.35
N ILE A 5 12.63 -6.67 -2.59
CA ILE A 5 12.74 -7.71 -3.63
C ILE A 5 13.77 -7.27 -4.64
N VAL A 6 14.74 -8.12 -4.94
CA VAL A 6 15.76 -7.87 -5.98
C VAL A 6 15.47 -8.79 -7.16
N ALA A 7 15.15 -8.20 -8.32
CA ALA A 7 14.69 -8.94 -9.51
C ALA A 7 15.55 -8.61 -10.74
N PHE A 8 16.42 -9.53 -11.14
CA PHE A 8 17.28 -9.40 -12.33
C PHE A 8 17.43 -10.72 -13.04
N PRO A 9 17.40 -10.75 -14.39
CA PRO A 9 17.57 -11.98 -15.15
C PRO A 9 18.96 -12.60 -14.98
N LYS A 10 19.98 -11.77 -14.72
CA LYS A 10 21.33 -12.26 -14.39
C LYS A 10 21.44 -12.47 -12.89
N GLN A 11 21.53 -13.72 -12.48
CA GLN A 11 21.62 -14.10 -11.05
C GLN A 11 22.83 -13.47 -10.34
N GLU A 12 23.95 -13.32 -11.04
CA GLU A 12 25.14 -12.66 -10.50
C GLU A 12 24.85 -11.21 -10.10
N THR A 13 24.16 -10.45 -10.97
CA THR A 13 23.76 -9.07 -10.68
C THR A 13 22.86 -8.99 -9.46
N ALA A 14 21.86 -9.88 -9.40
CA ALA A 14 20.92 -9.95 -8.28
C ALA A 14 21.62 -10.28 -6.95
N GLN A 15 22.55 -11.23 -6.95
CA GLN A 15 23.31 -11.63 -5.77
C GLN A 15 24.28 -10.52 -5.31
N ASN A 16 24.95 -9.83 -6.26
CA ASN A 16 25.81 -8.69 -5.94
C ASN A 16 25.02 -7.56 -5.28
N LEU A 17 23.85 -7.20 -5.82
CA LEU A 17 22.97 -6.18 -5.23
C LEU A 17 22.47 -6.60 -3.84
N LYS A 18 22.05 -7.86 -3.69
CA LYS A 18 21.68 -8.42 -2.37
C LYS A 18 22.81 -8.25 -1.37
N LYS A 19 24.04 -8.63 -1.75
CA LYS A 19 25.21 -8.52 -0.87
C LYS A 19 25.48 -7.07 -0.45
N ILE A 20 25.43 -6.12 -1.39
CA ILE A 20 25.61 -4.69 -1.12
C ILE A 20 24.57 -4.21 -0.12
N LEU A 21 23.29 -4.52 -0.34
CA LEU A 21 22.19 -4.11 0.53
C LEU A 21 22.35 -4.69 1.94
N LEU A 22 22.63 -5.99 2.05
CA LEU A 22 22.83 -6.65 3.35
C LEU A 22 24.01 -6.05 4.13
N GLN A 23 25.15 -5.76 3.46
CA GLN A 23 26.31 -5.15 4.09
C GLN A 23 26.04 -3.74 4.62
N ASN A 24 25.03 -3.06 4.10
CA ASN A 24 24.64 -1.71 4.52
C ASN A 24 23.36 -1.69 5.38
N GLY A 25 22.99 -2.83 5.97
CA GLY A 25 21.92 -2.91 6.95
C GLY A 25 20.50 -3.07 6.38
N PHE A 26 20.35 -3.23 5.06
CA PHE A 26 19.06 -3.52 4.44
C PHE A 26 18.81 -5.04 4.39
N HIS A 27 17.60 -5.47 4.68
CA HIS A 27 17.19 -6.86 4.51
C HIS A 27 16.60 -7.07 3.11
N VAL A 28 16.98 -8.15 2.44
CA VAL A 28 16.46 -8.54 1.13
C VAL A 28 15.63 -9.81 1.31
N ASP A 29 14.32 -9.68 1.15
CA ASP A 29 13.34 -10.73 1.41
C ASP A 29 13.26 -11.76 0.28
N ALA A 30 13.42 -11.31 -0.97
CA ALA A 30 13.40 -12.20 -2.12
C ALA A 30 14.42 -11.79 -3.19
N VAL A 31 14.97 -12.79 -3.88
CA VAL A 31 15.81 -12.62 -5.09
C VAL A 31 15.17 -13.41 -6.21
N CYS A 32 14.79 -12.73 -7.30
CA CYS A 32 14.03 -13.27 -8.40
C CYS A 32 14.82 -13.13 -9.71
N SER A 33 14.66 -14.08 -10.62
CA SER A 33 15.25 -14.05 -11.96
C SER A 33 14.22 -13.70 -13.06
N THR A 34 12.94 -13.75 -12.74
CA THR A 34 11.82 -13.46 -13.65
C THR A 34 10.86 -12.45 -13.03
N GLY A 35 10.10 -11.77 -13.88
CA GLY A 35 9.05 -10.86 -13.43
C GLY A 35 7.92 -11.58 -12.70
N SER A 36 7.54 -12.75 -13.15
CA SER A 36 6.51 -13.60 -12.51
C SER A 36 6.90 -13.98 -11.08
N GLN A 37 8.16 -14.36 -10.82
CA GLN A 37 8.65 -14.62 -9.47
C GLN A 37 8.61 -13.36 -8.58
N ALA A 38 8.95 -12.20 -9.15
CA ALA A 38 8.90 -10.93 -8.43
C ALA A 38 7.45 -10.58 -8.04
N LEU A 39 6.47 -10.77 -8.94
CA LEU A 39 5.05 -10.57 -8.66
C LEU A 39 4.52 -11.52 -7.58
N GLN A 40 4.90 -12.79 -7.64
CA GLN A 40 4.52 -13.75 -6.62
C GLN A 40 5.03 -13.31 -5.24
N SER A 41 6.33 -13.00 -5.13
CA SER A 41 6.94 -12.52 -3.88
C SER A 41 6.29 -11.23 -3.39
N ALA A 42 5.95 -10.30 -4.30
CA ALA A 42 5.28 -9.06 -3.95
C ALA A 42 3.88 -9.30 -3.36
N ASN A 43 3.11 -10.22 -3.91
CA ASN A 43 1.79 -10.59 -3.38
C ASN A 43 1.88 -11.24 -1.99
N GLU A 44 2.91 -12.04 -1.74
CA GLU A 44 3.12 -12.69 -0.44
C GLU A 44 3.57 -11.68 0.64
N LEU A 45 4.40 -10.69 0.28
CA LEU A 45 4.97 -9.72 1.21
C LEU A 45 4.07 -8.49 1.48
N GLY A 46 3.13 -8.21 0.61
CA GLY A 46 2.11 -7.17 0.80
C GLY A 46 2.60 -5.72 0.77
N GLY A 47 3.83 -5.46 0.35
CA GLY A 47 4.33 -4.11 0.11
C GLY A 47 5.81 -3.89 0.45
N GLY A 48 6.46 -2.96 -0.24
CA GLY A 48 7.89 -2.69 -0.10
C GLY A 48 8.52 -2.04 -1.33
N ILE A 49 9.75 -2.42 -1.64
CA ILE A 49 10.53 -1.93 -2.77
C ILE A 49 10.90 -3.10 -3.68
N VAL A 50 10.65 -2.97 -4.97
CA VAL A 50 11.15 -3.90 -6.00
C VAL A 50 12.30 -3.22 -6.74
N ILE A 51 13.50 -3.75 -6.60
CA ILE A 51 14.69 -3.30 -7.35
C ILE A 51 14.85 -4.21 -8.55
N CYS A 52 14.68 -3.68 -9.75
CA CYS A 52 14.63 -4.51 -10.96
C CYS A 52 15.43 -3.95 -12.13
N GLY A 53 15.74 -4.84 -13.07
CA GLY A 53 16.29 -4.49 -14.37
C GLY A 53 15.20 -4.10 -15.38
N TYR A 54 15.64 -3.54 -16.51
CA TYR A 54 14.76 -3.05 -17.57
C TYR A 54 13.92 -4.15 -18.25
N ARG A 55 14.49 -5.34 -18.44
CA ARG A 55 13.84 -6.44 -19.14
C ARG A 55 14.15 -7.79 -18.49
N PHE A 56 13.12 -8.61 -18.36
CA PHE A 56 13.19 -10.02 -17.98
C PHE A 56 13.00 -10.94 -19.20
N VAL A 57 13.12 -12.23 -18.98
CA VAL A 57 12.85 -13.23 -20.03
C VAL A 57 11.36 -13.30 -20.35
N ASP A 58 10.52 -13.12 -19.34
CA ASP A 58 9.06 -13.28 -19.38
C ASP A 58 8.29 -11.96 -19.56
N MET A 59 8.86 -10.81 -19.16
CA MET A 59 8.18 -9.51 -19.26
C MET A 59 9.15 -8.33 -19.23
N MET A 60 8.63 -7.13 -19.49
CA MET A 60 9.32 -5.87 -19.29
C MET A 60 8.97 -5.25 -17.92
N TYR A 61 9.83 -4.34 -17.43
CA TYR A 61 9.57 -3.62 -16.16
C TYR A 61 8.22 -2.88 -16.16
N THR A 62 7.75 -2.42 -17.33
CA THR A 62 6.44 -1.76 -17.46
C THR A 62 5.27 -2.70 -17.20
N GLU A 63 5.39 -3.95 -17.63
CA GLU A 63 4.39 -4.98 -17.34
C GLU A 63 4.47 -5.41 -15.87
N LEU A 64 5.68 -5.59 -15.33
CA LEU A 64 5.90 -5.83 -13.92
C LEU A 64 5.26 -4.74 -13.07
N HIS A 65 5.48 -3.46 -13.39
CA HIS A 65 4.89 -2.33 -12.68
C HIS A 65 3.36 -2.32 -12.75
N LYS A 66 2.77 -2.63 -13.91
CA LYS A 66 1.32 -2.67 -14.09
C LYS A 66 0.61 -3.68 -13.18
N TYR A 67 1.27 -4.80 -12.90
CA TYR A 67 0.70 -5.88 -12.06
C TYR A 67 1.23 -5.88 -10.63
N LEU A 68 2.17 -4.98 -10.31
CA LEU A 68 2.71 -4.84 -8.96
C LEU A 68 1.64 -4.26 -8.03
N PRO A 69 1.47 -4.79 -6.80
CA PRO A 69 0.56 -4.20 -5.82
C PRO A 69 0.91 -2.73 -5.51
N ASP A 70 -0.11 -1.88 -5.33
CA ASP A 70 0.03 -0.43 -5.07
C ASP A 70 0.91 -0.08 -3.85
N GLN A 71 1.09 -1.04 -2.95
CA GLN A 71 1.93 -0.89 -1.75
C GLN A 71 3.42 -1.05 -2.03
N PHE A 72 3.80 -1.39 -3.27
CA PHE A 72 5.18 -1.45 -3.70
C PHE A 72 5.57 -0.21 -4.50
N GLU A 73 6.82 0.21 -4.31
CA GLU A 73 7.50 1.16 -5.19
C GLU A 73 8.58 0.43 -5.99
N MET A 74 8.82 0.88 -7.21
CA MET A 74 9.79 0.25 -8.10
C MET A 74 11.06 1.10 -8.22
N LEU A 75 12.21 0.48 -8.02
CA LEU A 75 13.52 1.02 -8.34
C LEU A 75 14.06 0.33 -9.58
N LEU A 76 13.99 1.02 -10.70
CA LEU A 76 14.50 0.54 -11.97
C LEU A 76 16.00 0.83 -12.09
N VAL A 77 16.80 -0.18 -12.43
CA VAL A 77 18.22 -0.02 -12.77
C VAL A 77 18.38 -0.32 -14.26
N ALA A 78 18.69 0.72 -15.04
CA ALA A 78 18.75 0.64 -16.49
C ALA A 78 19.85 1.51 -17.09
N SER A 79 20.09 1.41 -18.40
CA SER A 79 20.98 2.35 -19.10
C SER A 79 20.38 3.76 -19.10
N PRO A 80 21.21 4.83 -19.22
CA PRO A 80 20.72 6.21 -19.27
C PRO A 80 19.63 6.44 -20.34
N ALA A 81 19.74 5.78 -21.48
CA ALA A 81 18.76 5.84 -22.56
C ALA A 81 17.37 5.30 -22.16
N ASN A 82 17.33 4.35 -21.25
CA ASN A 82 16.09 3.70 -20.78
C ASN A 82 15.51 4.32 -19.49
N CYS A 83 16.26 5.21 -18.84
CA CYS A 83 15.81 5.94 -17.64
C CYS A 83 15.01 7.22 -17.98
N GLY A 84 15.06 7.72 -19.21
CA GLY A 84 14.57 9.07 -19.57
C GLY A 84 13.17 9.13 -20.17
N GLU A 85 12.49 8.03 -20.43
CA GLU A 85 11.36 8.04 -21.36
C GLU A 85 9.95 8.05 -20.76
N ARG A 86 9.72 7.86 -19.46
CA ARG A 86 8.36 7.87 -18.91
C ARG A 86 8.33 8.26 -17.44
N ASP A 87 7.60 9.34 -17.13
CA ASP A 87 7.10 9.68 -15.80
C ASP A 87 6.01 8.68 -15.38
N LEU A 88 6.40 7.45 -15.07
CA LEU A 88 5.49 6.51 -14.42
C LEU A 88 5.52 6.80 -12.92
N GLU A 89 4.36 7.08 -12.37
CA GLU A 89 4.21 7.27 -10.92
C GLU A 89 4.74 6.04 -10.15
N ASN A 90 5.44 6.28 -9.06
CA ASN A 90 6.05 5.26 -8.19
C ASN A 90 7.21 4.45 -8.81
N ILE A 91 7.87 4.95 -9.85
CA ILE A 91 9.12 4.39 -10.37
C ILE A 91 10.25 5.40 -10.19
N VAL A 92 11.30 4.97 -9.52
CA VAL A 92 12.58 5.70 -9.47
C VAL A 92 13.56 4.97 -10.36
N CYS A 93 14.31 5.70 -11.22
CA CYS A 93 15.30 5.10 -12.10
C CYS A 93 16.72 5.48 -11.68
N LEU A 94 17.60 4.48 -11.58
CA LEU A 94 19.05 4.66 -11.44
C LEU A 94 19.76 4.18 -12.71
N SER A 95 20.61 5.05 -13.25
CA SER A 95 21.36 4.73 -14.47
C SER A 95 22.60 3.87 -14.16
N THR A 96 22.90 2.97 -15.12
CA THR A 96 24.19 2.25 -15.11
C THR A 96 25.31 3.12 -15.72
N PRO A 97 26.56 3.04 -15.22
CA PRO A 97 27.05 2.16 -14.15
C PRO A 97 26.53 2.56 -12.77
N LEU A 98 25.96 1.58 -12.06
CA LEU A 98 25.31 1.82 -10.77
C LEU A 98 26.35 2.13 -9.69
N LYS A 99 26.23 3.29 -9.05
CA LYS A 99 27.05 3.67 -7.91
C LYS A 99 26.40 3.21 -6.60
N VAL A 100 27.16 2.55 -5.75
CA VAL A 100 26.65 1.98 -4.51
C VAL A 100 25.98 3.03 -3.61
N HIS A 101 26.60 4.20 -3.45
CA HIS A 101 26.03 5.25 -2.60
C HIS A 101 24.70 5.79 -3.15
N GLU A 102 24.56 5.93 -4.48
CA GLU A 102 23.30 6.36 -5.10
C GLU A 102 22.19 5.33 -4.87
N LEU A 103 22.52 4.03 -5.01
CA LEU A 103 21.59 2.94 -4.70
C LEU A 103 21.10 3.02 -3.25
N LEU A 104 22.03 3.11 -2.30
CA LEU A 104 21.71 3.10 -0.87
C LEU A 104 20.88 4.31 -0.47
N GLN A 105 21.25 5.52 -0.90
CA GLN A 105 20.49 6.73 -0.64
C GLN A 105 19.09 6.68 -1.22
N THR A 106 18.95 6.14 -2.44
CA THR A 106 17.63 5.99 -3.09
C THR A 106 16.76 5.00 -2.34
N VAL A 107 17.29 3.85 -1.96
CA VAL A 107 16.54 2.84 -1.19
C VAL A 107 16.10 3.40 0.16
N GLU A 108 16.98 4.13 0.86
CA GLU A 108 16.66 4.77 2.14
C GLU A 108 15.55 5.82 1.99
N MET A 109 15.62 6.66 0.96
CA MET A 109 14.58 7.64 0.65
C MET A 109 13.23 6.97 0.35
N MET A 110 13.23 5.90 -0.44
CA MET A 110 12.02 5.14 -0.77
C MET A 110 11.44 4.46 0.49
N ASP A 111 12.27 3.83 1.33
CA ASP A 111 11.86 3.22 2.60
C ASP A 111 11.17 4.25 3.53
N TYR A 112 11.78 5.44 3.65
CA TYR A 112 11.19 6.54 4.41
C TYR A 112 9.83 6.98 3.83
N THR A 113 9.74 7.15 2.52
CA THR A 113 8.52 7.60 1.84
C THR A 113 7.38 6.60 2.02
N ILE A 114 7.64 5.30 1.82
CA ILE A 114 6.66 4.23 2.01
C ILE A 114 6.20 4.19 3.47
N THR A 115 7.13 4.25 4.42
CA THR A 115 6.82 4.25 5.85
C THR A 115 5.93 5.42 6.24
N ARG A 116 6.24 6.64 5.75
CA ARG A 116 5.44 7.83 5.98
C ARG A 116 4.04 7.73 5.36
N ARG A 117 3.94 7.19 4.13
CA ARG A 117 2.65 6.96 3.45
C ARG A 117 1.77 5.98 4.23
N ARG A 118 2.34 4.86 4.70
CA ARG A 118 1.64 3.86 5.53
C ARG A 118 1.17 4.45 6.85
N LYS A 119 1.99 5.27 7.52
CA LYS A 119 1.60 5.96 8.75
C LYS A 119 0.42 6.88 8.51
N LYS A 120 0.47 7.72 7.47
CA LYS A 120 -0.65 8.60 7.09
C LYS A 120 -1.93 7.84 6.75
N GLN A 121 -1.84 6.67 6.11
CA GLN A 121 -3.01 5.84 5.80
C GLN A 121 -3.64 5.23 7.05
N ARG A 122 -2.82 4.83 8.04
CA ARG A 122 -3.31 4.32 9.34
C ARG A 122 -3.95 5.42 10.20
N GLU A 123 -3.46 6.65 10.10
CA GLU A 123 -3.97 7.82 10.82
C GLU A 123 -5.22 8.42 10.16
N LYS A 124 -5.50 8.11 8.88
CA LYS A 124 -6.77 8.49 8.27
C LYS A 124 -7.89 7.67 8.89
N PRO A 125 -8.96 8.30 9.41
CA PRO A 125 -10.17 7.59 9.81
C PRO A 125 -10.58 6.66 8.66
N LYS A 126 -10.84 5.39 8.96
CA LYS A 126 -11.35 4.45 7.95
C LYS A 126 -12.54 5.11 7.26
N GLN A 127 -12.38 5.48 5.99
CA GLN A 127 -13.49 6.03 5.22
C GLN A 127 -14.52 4.90 5.14
N ARG A 128 -15.67 5.11 5.78
CA ARG A 128 -16.77 4.15 5.77
C ARG A 128 -17.22 3.96 4.33
N SER A 129 -17.58 2.74 3.96
CA SER A 129 -18.17 2.48 2.66
C SER A 129 -19.43 3.33 2.45
N LYS A 130 -19.85 3.56 1.22
CA LYS A 130 -21.10 4.28 0.95
C LYS A 130 -22.28 3.64 1.68
N ASP A 131 -22.37 2.32 1.64
CA ASP A 131 -23.41 1.54 2.29
C ASP A 131 -23.41 1.73 3.82
N GLU A 132 -22.24 1.79 4.45
CA GLU A 132 -22.11 2.08 5.89
C GLU A 132 -22.54 3.51 6.24
N GLN A 133 -22.24 4.47 5.37
CA GLN A 133 -22.66 5.86 5.55
C GLN A 133 -24.18 6.01 5.37
N GLU A 134 -24.76 5.36 4.38
CA GLU A 134 -26.19 5.34 4.12
C GLU A 134 -26.95 4.70 5.29
N MET A 135 -26.49 3.57 5.81
CA MET A 135 -27.07 2.89 6.96
C MET A 135 -27.08 3.76 8.22
N ILE A 136 -25.98 4.48 8.49
CA ILE A 136 -25.91 5.41 9.63
C ILE A 136 -26.82 6.63 9.41
N ALA A 137 -26.92 7.12 8.17
CA ALA A 137 -27.81 8.23 7.83
C ALA A 137 -29.28 7.84 7.99
N GLU A 138 -29.66 6.65 7.57
CA GLU A 138 -31.01 6.12 7.72
C GLU A 138 -31.40 5.92 9.19
N ALA A 139 -30.49 5.37 10.01
CA ALA A 139 -30.71 5.25 11.45
C ALA A 139 -30.86 6.61 12.15
N LYS A 140 -30.09 7.62 11.74
CA LYS A 140 -30.25 9.00 12.23
C LYS A 140 -31.62 9.57 11.84
N ALA A 141 -32.01 9.45 10.57
CA ALA A 141 -33.29 9.95 10.09
C ALA A 141 -34.46 9.34 10.86
N LEU A 142 -34.41 8.05 11.13
CA LEU A 142 -35.47 7.34 11.89
C LEU A 142 -35.52 7.79 13.35
N LEU A 143 -34.37 8.04 14.01
CA LEU A 143 -34.31 8.58 15.36
C LEU A 143 -34.83 10.01 15.42
N MET A 144 -34.53 10.83 14.41
CA MET A 144 -35.05 12.21 14.30
C MET A 144 -36.58 12.20 14.17
N GLU A 145 -37.11 11.35 13.35
CA GLU A 145 -38.58 11.24 13.10
C GLU A 145 -39.32 10.69 14.32
N ARG A 146 -38.87 9.59 14.89
CA ARG A 146 -39.61 8.90 15.97
C ARG A 146 -39.37 9.51 17.37
N ASN A 147 -38.18 10.01 17.62
CA ASN A 147 -37.80 10.53 18.96
C ASN A 147 -37.67 12.06 19.01
N ASN A 148 -38.03 12.74 17.92
CA ASN A 148 -37.95 14.18 17.78
C ASN A 148 -36.55 14.77 18.12
N MET A 149 -35.49 14.04 17.74
CA MET A 149 -34.09 14.40 17.99
C MET A 149 -33.56 15.28 16.85
N THR A 150 -32.62 16.15 17.17
CA THR A 150 -31.78 16.83 16.17
C THR A 150 -30.77 15.84 15.58
N GLU A 151 -30.17 16.19 14.43
CA GLU A 151 -29.15 15.32 13.80
C GLU A 151 -27.95 15.07 14.74
N GLU A 152 -27.52 16.08 15.48
CA GLU A 152 -26.44 15.95 16.46
C GLU A 152 -26.80 15.01 17.62
N GLU A 153 -28.03 15.11 18.12
CA GLU A 153 -28.53 14.24 19.20
C GLU A 153 -28.65 12.80 18.72
N ALA A 154 -29.19 12.56 17.53
CA ALA A 154 -29.28 11.24 16.92
C ALA A 154 -27.87 10.63 16.70
N HIS A 155 -26.92 11.41 16.22
CA HIS A 155 -25.53 10.96 16.06
C HIS A 155 -24.90 10.58 17.39
N ARG A 156 -25.02 11.45 18.41
CA ARG A 156 -24.53 11.17 19.78
C ARG A 156 -25.17 9.94 20.40
N TYR A 157 -26.46 9.73 20.15
CA TYR A 157 -27.20 8.56 20.63
C TYR A 157 -26.63 7.27 20.05
N ILE A 158 -26.41 7.19 18.70
CA ILE A 158 -25.83 6.03 18.06
C ILE A 158 -24.40 5.80 18.59
N GLN A 159 -23.62 6.87 18.75
CA GLN A 159 -22.25 6.81 19.23
C GLN A 159 -22.18 6.28 20.68
N LYS A 160 -23.03 6.77 21.57
CA LYS A 160 -23.11 6.32 22.95
C LYS A 160 -23.50 4.83 23.02
N ARG A 161 -24.52 4.41 22.26
CA ARG A 161 -24.94 3.01 22.18
C ARG A 161 -23.84 2.09 21.65
N SER A 162 -23.10 2.54 20.65
CA SER A 162 -21.93 1.84 20.09
C SER A 162 -20.87 1.61 21.18
N MET A 163 -20.59 2.63 21.97
CA MET A 163 -19.61 2.55 23.07
C MET A 163 -20.11 1.65 24.22
N ASP A 164 -21.37 1.80 24.61
CA ASP A 164 -21.98 1.01 25.71
C ASP A 164 -22.05 -0.49 25.38
N ASN A 165 -22.29 -0.83 24.12
CA ASN A 165 -22.40 -2.21 23.66
C ASN A 165 -21.07 -2.81 23.17
N GLY A 166 -20.01 -1.99 23.03
CA GLY A 166 -18.72 -2.43 22.44
C GLY A 166 -18.82 -2.84 20.98
N THR A 167 -19.83 -2.35 20.25
CA THR A 167 -20.08 -2.67 18.82
C THR A 167 -19.64 -1.53 17.92
N GLY A 168 -19.46 -1.81 16.60
CA GLY A 168 -19.18 -0.78 15.60
C GLY A 168 -20.37 0.18 15.42
N LEU A 169 -20.10 1.41 14.95
CA LEU A 169 -21.15 2.41 14.74
C LEU A 169 -22.19 1.96 13.70
N THR A 170 -21.73 1.29 12.64
CA THR A 170 -22.58 0.71 11.59
C THR A 170 -23.45 -0.43 12.11
N GLU A 171 -22.85 -1.32 12.89
CA GLU A 171 -23.57 -2.43 13.51
C GLU A 171 -24.64 -1.94 14.49
N THR A 172 -24.32 -0.90 15.26
CA THR A 172 -25.26 -0.23 16.15
C THR A 172 -26.40 0.44 15.37
N ALA A 173 -26.09 1.08 14.24
CA ALA A 173 -27.10 1.68 13.36
C ALA A 173 -28.06 0.60 12.81
N GLN A 174 -27.52 -0.54 12.38
CA GLN A 174 -28.32 -1.67 11.91
C GLN A 174 -29.23 -2.25 13.02
N MET A 175 -28.72 -2.35 14.25
CA MET A 175 -29.54 -2.79 15.39
C MET A 175 -30.68 -1.81 15.67
N ILE A 176 -30.44 -0.51 15.62
CA ILE A 176 -31.45 0.54 15.81
C ILE A 176 -32.52 0.46 14.71
N LEU A 177 -32.12 0.33 13.44
CA LEU A 177 -33.04 0.15 12.33
C LEU A 177 -33.91 -1.08 12.52
N SER A 178 -33.32 -2.21 12.90
CA SER A 178 -34.06 -3.45 13.15
C SER A 178 -35.08 -3.33 14.28
N LEU A 179 -34.76 -2.60 15.35
CA LEU A 179 -35.64 -2.39 16.51
C LEU A 179 -36.76 -1.40 16.25
N LEU A 180 -36.53 -0.41 15.40
CA LEU A 180 -37.49 0.67 15.13
C LEU A 180 -38.39 0.37 13.92
N LEU A 181 -38.00 -0.55 13.04
CA LEU A 181 -38.79 -0.98 11.87
C LEU A 181 -39.62 -2.24 12.17
N ALA A 182 -39.41 -2.91 13.29
CA ALA A 182 -40.21 -4.02 13.80
C ALA A 182 -41.47 -3.50 14.52
#